data_3fc75a89f52c9a2897c6537e7bbaadc3
#
_entry.id   3fc75a89f52c9a2897c6537e7bbaadc3
#
_cell.length_a   1.000
_cell.length_b   1.000
_cell.length_c   1.000
_cell.angle_alpha   90.00
_cell.angle_beta   90.00
_cell.angle_gamma   90.00
#
_symmetry.space_group_name_H-M   'P 1'
#
loop_
_entity.id
_entity.type
_entity.pdbx_description
1 polymer ?
#
loop_
_entity_poly.entity_id
_entity_poly.type
_entity_poly.pdbx_seq_one_letter_code
_entity_poly.pdbx_strand_id
1 'polypeptide(L)'
;INLPTEALVRSVDWCGVKSGRDVDKFAACGLHAEPGSVLTDCPVLAESPVNLECKVTQRIPLGSHDLFLAEVVACDVDESLLDETGKLCLDKAKLIVYSHGEYLALGKKLGTFGYTVRKKKPARKKK
;
A
#
# COMPACT_ATOMS: atom_id res chain seq x y z
N ILE A 1 -3.26 -7.43 0.52
CA ILE A 1 -2.74 -6.30 1.33
C ILE A 1 -3.11 -5.01 0.60
N ASN A 2 -3.92 -4.16 1.25
CA ASN A 2 -4.37 -2.90 0.66
C ASN A 2 -3.52 -1.76 1.25
N LEU A 3 -2.95 -0.88 0.41
CA LEU A 3 -2.13 0.23 0.87
C LEU A 3 -3.01 1.44 1.21
N PRO A 4 -3.11 1.85 2.49
CA PRO A 4 -4.01 2.92 2.88
C PRO A 4 -3.45 4.30 2.54
N THR A 5 -4.37 5.21 2.18
CA THR A 5 -4.08 6.62 1.90
C THR A 5 -4.48 7.53 3.06
N GLU A 6 -4.12 8.82 2.98
CA GLU A 6 -4.56 9.84 3.93
C GLU A 6 -6.10 9.89 4.07
N ALA A 7 -6.84 9.64 2.99
CA ALA A 7 -8.31 9.60 3.01
C ALA A 7 -8.85 8.41 3.83
N LEU A 8 -8.11 7.32 3.91
CA LEU A 8 -8.50 6.09 4.59
C LEU A 8 -8.04 6.03 6.06
N VAL A 9 -7.25 6.99 6.56
CA VAL A 9 -6.64 6.93 7.89
C VAL A 9 -7.65 6.66 9.01
N ARG A 10 -8.82 7.30 8.95
CA ARG A 10 -9.88 7.12 9.94
C ARG A 10 -10.44 5.69 9.94
N SER A 11 -10.63 5.12 8.77
CA SER A 11 -11.08 3.73 8.62
C SER A 11 -10.02 2.74 9.07
N VAL A 12 -8.74 3.02 8.81
CA VAL A 12 -7.61 2.20 9.27
C VAL A 12 -7.56 2.14 10.79
N ASP A 13 -7.61 3.30 11.46
CA ASP A 13 -7.63 3.38 12.92
C ASP A 13 -8.83 2.64 13.52
N TRP A 14 -10.03 2.92 13.02
CA TRP A 14 -11.24 2.29 13.50
C TRP A 14 -11.21 0.75 13.32
N CYS A 15 -10.77 0.28 12.16
CA CYS A 15 -10.61 -1.15 11.87
C CYS A 15 -9.56 -1.83 12.75
N GLY A 16 -8.53 -1.11 13.18
CA GLY A 16 -7.51 -1.59 14.10
C GLY A 16 -8.01 -1.79 15.52
N VAL A 17 -9.01 -0.99 15.96
CA VAL A 17 -9.59 -1.05 17.31
C VAL A 17 -10.77 -2.03 17.40
N LYS A 18 -11.60 -2.12 16.36
CA LYS A 18 -12.79 -2.97 16.37
C LYS A 18 -12.51 -4.39 15.87
N SER A 19 -13.08 -5.37 16.56
CA SER A 19 -13.00 -6.76 16.14
C SER A 19 -13.92 -7.05 14.95
N GLY A 20 -13.41 -7.72 13.91
CA GLY A 20 -14.24 -8.21 12.81
C GLY A 20 -15.19 -9.35 13.19
N ARG A 21 -15.11 -9.87 14.44
CA ARG A 21 -16.10 -10.82 14.99
C ARG A 21 -17.40 -10.13 15.39
N ASP A 22 -17.33 -8.84 15.74
CA ASP A 22 -18.43 -8.08 16.31
C ASP A 22 -19.08 -7.15 15.30
N VAL A 23 -18.36 -6.80 14.24
CA VAL A 23 -18.82 -5.79 13.25
C VAL A 23 -18.41 -6.15 11.83
N ASP A 24 -19.26 -5.80 10.86
CA ASP A 24 -18.90 -5.74 9.46
C ASP A 24 -18.13 -4.42 9.20
N LYS A 25 -16.82 -4.55 8.99
CA LYS A 25 -15.92 -3.40 8.82
C LYS A 25 -16.16 -2.66 7.51
N PHE A 26 -16.53 -3.36 6.43
CA PHE A 26 -16.86 -2.71 5.16
C PHE A 26 -18.08 -1.82 5.31
N ALA A 27 -19.18 -2.38 5.80
CA ALA A 27 -20.42 -1.63 6.01
C ALA A 27 -20.24 -0.46 6.98
N ALA A 28 -19.55 -0.68 8.11
CA ALA A 28 -19.37 0.34 9.14
C ALA A 28 -18.49 1.51 8.70
N CYS A 29 -17.54 1.29 7.80
CA CYS A 29 -16.64 2.33 7.27
C CYS A 29 -17.08 2.88 5.90
N GLY A 30 -18.15 2.35 5.31
CA GLY A 30 -18.59 2.73 3.96
C GLY A 30 -17.58 2.35 2.90
N LEU A 31 -16.90 1.20 3.06
CA LEU A 31 -15.89 0.69 2.16
C LEU A 31 -16.47 -0.41 1.26
N HIS A 32 -15.84 -0.63 0.11
CA HIS A 32 -16.32 -1.58 -0.88
C HIS A 32 -15.26 -2.66 -1.14
N ALA A 33 -15.72 -3.91 -1.12
CA ALA A 33 -14.92 -5.06 -1.48
C ALA A 33 -15.10 -5.36 -2.97
N GLU A 34 -14.01 -5.56 -3.69
CA GLU A 34 -14.00 -6.00 -5.08
C GLU A 34 -13.20 -7.31 -5.19
N PRO A 35 -13.49 -8.18 -6.18
CA PRO A 35 -12.68 -9.37 -6.40
C PRO A 35 -11.27 -8.99 -6.84
N GLY A 36 -10.26 -9.73 -6.38
CA GLY A 36 -8.90 -9.60 -6.90
C GLY A 36 -8.81 -10.00 -8.39
N SER A 37 -7.81 -9.53 -9.08
CA SER A 37 -7.56 -9.83 -10.50
C SER A 37 -7.12 -11.27 -10.72
N VAL A 38 -6.43 -11.87 -9.75
CA VAL A 38 -5.91 -13.25 -9.77
C VAL A 38 -6.56 -14.09 -8.68
N LEU A 39 -6.65 -13.59 -7.45
CA LEU A 39 -7.28 -14.29 -6.32
C LEU A 39 -8.72 -13.80 -6.16
N THR A 40 -9.61 -14.24 -7.04
CA THR A 40 -11.01 -13.76 -7.09
C THR A 40 -11.81 -14.03 -5.82
N ASP A 41 -11.43 -15.03 -5.03
CA ASP A 41 -12.07 -15.36 -3.73
C ASP A 41 -11.53 -14.51 -2.56
N CYS A 42 -10.51 -13.69 -2.80
CA CYS A 42 -9.91 -12.81 -1.80
C CYS A 42 -10.19 -11.35 -2.18
N PRO A 43 -11.03 -10.64 -1.42
CA PRO A 43 -11.42 -9.30 -1.79
C PRO A 43 -10.25 -8.32 -1.64
N VAL A 44 -10.17 -7.38 -2.57
CA VAL A 44 -9.37 -6.15 -2.47
C VAL A 44 -10.27 -4.99 -2.05
N LEU A 45 -9.67 -3.91 -1.55
CA LEU A 45 -10.38 -2.71 -1.14
C LEU A 45 -10.46 -1.74 -2.33
N ALA A 46 -11.66 -1.45 -2.83
CA ALA A 46 -11.88 -0.55 -3.97
C ALA A 46 -11.30 0.85 -3.76
N GLU A 47 -11.35 1.37 -2.54
CA GLU A 47 -10.81 2.70 -2.20
C GLU A 47 -9.29 2.74 -2.03
N SER A 48 -8.62 1.58 -2.06
CA SER A 48 -7.16 1.52 -2.00
C SER A 48 -6.57 1.60 -3.41
N PRO A 49 -5.73 2.59 -3.71
CA PRO A 49 -5.17 2.74 -5.05
C PRO A 49 -4.08 1.73 -5.40
N VAL A 50 -3.63 0.93 -4.43
CA VAL A 50 -2.67 -0.16 -4.64
C VAL A 50 -3.05 -1.34 -3.75
N ASN A 51 -3.29 -2.49 -4.37
CA ASN A 51 -3.62 -3.74 -3.70
C ASN A 51 -2.62 -4.83 -4.10
N LEU A 52 -2.07 -5.53 -3.12
CA LEU A 52 -1.18 -6.68 -3.34
C LEU A 52 -1.97 -7.96 -3.06
N GLU A 53 -2.17 -8.78 -4.07
CA GLU A 53 -2.76 -10.09 -3.91
C GLU A 53 -1.70 -11.08 -3.46
N CYS A 54 -1.91 -11.67 -2.28
CA CYS A 54 -0.91 -12.47 -1.60
C CYS A 54 -1.45 -13.88 -1.31
N LYS A 55 -0.73 -14.89 -1.79
CA LYS A 55 -1.02 -16.30 -1.49
C LYS A 55 -0.14 -16.75 -0.33
N VAL A 56 -0.76 -17.09 0.80
CA VAL A 56 -0.03 -17.56 1.99
C VAL A 56 0.68 -18.88 1.67
N THR A 57 1.99 -18.92 1.89
CA THR A 57 2.84 -20.10 1.70
C THR A 57 3.21 -20.77 3.01
N GLN A 58 3.27 -20.01 4.12
CA GLN A 58 3.60 -20.54 5.43
C GLN A 58 2.94 -19.73 6.54
N ARG A 59 2.48 -20.43 7.59
CA ARG A 59 2.03 -19.83 8.86
C ARG A 59 2.92 -20.34 9.99
N ILE A 60 3.45 -19.43 10.79
CA ILE A 60 4.32 -19.74 11.91
C ILE A 60 3.65 -19.19 13.19
N PRO A 61 3.16 -20.06 14.09
CA PRO A 61 2.59 -19.63 15.36
C PRO A 61 3.67 -19.03 16.27
N LEU A 62 3.42 -17.82 16.80
CA LEU A 62 4.32 -17.11 17.72
C LEU A 62 3.69 -16.92 19.11
N GLY A 63 2.68 -17.72 19.47
CA GLY A 63 1.96 -17.63 20.74
C GLY A 63 0.78 -16.65 20.67
N SER A 64 0.99 -15.38 20.93
CA SER A 64 -0.07 -14.35 20.87
C SER A 64 -0.47 -13.93 19.47
N HIS A 65 0.39 -14.18 18.48
CA HIS A 65 0.23 -13.79 17.07
C HIS A 65 0.73 -14.91 16.16
N ASP A 66 0.31 -14.88 14.91
CA ASP A 66 0.83 -15.71 13.84
C ASP A 66 1.64 -14.85 12.85
N LEU A 67 2.78 -15.38 12.39
CA LEU A 67 3.52 -14.83 11.25
C LEU A 67 3.09 -15.57 9.99
N PHE A 68 2.69 -14.80 8.97
CA PHE A 68 2.36 -15.33 7.65
C PHE A 68 3.45 -14.95 6.64
N LEU A 69 3.98 -15.95 5.93
CA LEU A 69 4.77 -15.73 4.73
C LEU A 69 3.86 -15.92 3.53
N ALA A 70 3.95 -15.03 2.56
CA ALA A 70 3.11 -15.08 1.37
C ALA A 70 3.87 -14.68 0.12
N GLU A 71 3.50 -15.29 -1.00
CA GLU A 71 3.92 -14.90 -2.33
C GLU A 71 2.99 -13.82 -2.84
N VAL A 72 3.53 -12.72 -3.38
CA VAL A 72 2.76 -11.70 -4.10
C VAL A 72 2.50 -12.22 -5.51
N VAL A 73 1.25 -12.51 -5.83
CA VAL A 73 0.85 -13.09 -7.13
C VAL A 73 0.32 -12.05 -8.10
N ALA A 74 -0.19 -10.92 -7.60
CA ALA A 74 -0.58 -9.76 -8.40
C ALA A 74 -0.41 -8.45 -7.63
N CYS A 75 -0.34 -7.35 -8.37
CA CYS A 75 -0.32 -6.00 -7.83
C CYS A 75 -1.27 -5.15 -8.68
N ASP A 76 -2.44 -4.84 -8.12
CA ASP A 76 -3.46 -4.01 -8.76
C ASP A 76 -3.19 -2.55 -8.41
N VAL A 77 -3.16 -1.68 -9.41
CA VAL A 77 -2.76 -0.27 -9.27
C VAL A 77 -3.76 0.61 -10.01
N ASP A 78 -4.20 1.70 -9.36
CA ASP A 78 -5.00 2.72 -10.01
C ASP A 78 -4.19 3.39 -11.15
N GLU A 79 -4.80 3.51 -12.33
CA GLU A 79 -4.17 4.10 -13.51
C GLU A 79 -3.67 5.53 -13.28
N SER A 80 -4.31 6.30 -12.40
CA SER A 80 -3.89 7.66 -12.05
C SER A 80 -2.49 7.72 -11.40
N LEU A 81 -2.00 6.60 -10.88
CA LEU A 81 -0.66 6.47 -10.33
C LEU A 81 0.41 6.17 -11.38
N LEU A 82 0.03 5.90 -12.62
CA LEU A 82 0.99 5.70 -13.71
C LEU A 82 1.34 7.03 -14.37
N ASP A 83 2.56 7.16 -14.86
CA ASP A 83 2.95 8.24 -15.75
C ASP A 83 2.74 7.85 -17.23
N GLU A 84 2.98 8.77 -18.13
CA GLU A 84 2.82 8.58 -19.58
C GLU A 84 3.65 7.41 -20.16
N THR A 85 4.65 6.93 -19.40
CA THR A 85 5.50 5.80 -19.79
C THR A 85 5.04 4.47 -19.16
N GLY A 86 3.95 4.49 -18.38
CA GLY A 86 3.46 3.34 -17.62
C GLY A 86 4.24 3.06 -16.33
N LYS A 87 5.08 4.00 -15.89
CA LYS A 87 5.84 3.86 -14.64
C LYS A 87 4.97 4.24 -13.45
N LEU A 88 4.97 3.39 -12.43
CA LEU A 88 4.29 3.65 -11.16
C LEU A 88 4.93 4.83 -10.40
N CYS A 89 4.12 5.84 -10.11
CA CYS A 89 4.44 7.03 -9.32
C CYS A 89 3.77 6.94 -7.95
N LEU A 90 4.27 6.05 -7.08
CA LEU A 90 3.67 5.75 -5.78
C LEU A 90 3.64 6.96 -4.84
N ASP A 91 4.48 7.96 -5.06
CA ASP A 91 4.47 9.25 -4.36
C ASP A 91 3.17 10.06 -4.59
N LYS A 92 2.40 9.76 -5.65
CA LYS A 92 1.09 10.38 -5.89
C LYS A 92 -0.04 9.76 -5.05
N ALA A 93 0.15 8.55 -4.52
CA ALA A 93 -0.89 7.80 -3.83
C ALA A 93 -1.25 8.36 -2.45
N LYS A 94 -0.50 9.33 -1.91
CA LYS A 94 -0.71 9.92 -0.58
C LYS A 94 -0.84 8.85 0.51
N LEU A 95 0.09 7.87 0.49
CA LEU A 95 0.12 6.81 1.48
C LEU A 95 0.43 7.36 2.87
N ILE A 96 0.01 6.63 3.88
CA ILE A 96 0.29 6.93 5.28
C ILE A 96 1.28 5.95 5.87
N VAL A 97 1.91 6.33 6.96
CA VAL A 97 2.72 5.47 7.82
C VAL A 97 2.20 5.53 9.24
N TYR A 98 2.11 4.37 9.90
CA TYR A 98 1.87 4.27 11.33
C TYR A 98 3.22 4.19 12.04
N SER A 99 3.51 5.15 12.91
CA SER A 99 4.76 5.22 13.65
C SER A 99 4.50 5.60 15.10
N HIS A 100 4.86 4.71 16.01
CA HIS A 100 4.85 4.96 17.46
C HIS A 100 3.52 5.53 17.99
N GLY A 101 2.40 4.97 17.53
CA GLY A 101 1.06 5.40 17.98
C GLY A 101 0.44 6.55 17.17
N GLU A 102 1.11 7.02 16.12
CA GLU A 102 0.65 8.14 15.29
C GLU A 102 0.56 7.75 13.82
N TYR A 103 -0.39 8.34 13.11
CA TYR A 103 -0.51 8.24 11.66
C TYR A 103 0.10 9.48 11.02
N LEU A 104 1.04 9.28 10.11
CA LEU A 104 1.78 10.36 9.47
C LEU A 104 1.65 10.26 7.95
N ALA A 105 1.57 11.40 7.27
CA ALA A 105 1.70 11.46 5.82
C ALA A 105 3.14 11.25 5.40
N LEU A 106 3.39 10.70 4.21
CA LEU A 106 4.72 10.65 3.62
C LEU A 106 5.16 12.07 3.24
N GLY A 107 6.38 12.43 3.62
CA GLY A 107 6.96 13.73 3.34
C GLY A 107 7.55 13.83 1.92
N LYS A 108 8.35 14.89 1.71
CA LYS A 108 9.02 15.16 0.43
C LYS A 108 9.98 14.04 0.02
N LYS A 109 10.11 13.83 -1.28
CA LYS A 109 11.13 12.93 -1.84
C LYS A 109 12.54 13.36 -1.43
N LEU A 110 13.30 12.46 -0.80
CA LEU A 110 14.67 12.71 -0.35
C LEU A 110 15.72 12.36 -1.42
N GLY A 111 15.39 11.45 -2.33
CA GLY A 111 16.30 11.02 -3.39
C GLY A 111 15.68 9.93 -4.25
N THR A 112 16.47 9.40 -5.17
CA THR A 112 16.10 8.23 -5.99
C THR A 112 17.15 7.15 -5.78
N PHE A 113 16.78 5.89 -5.98
CA PHE A 113 17.71 4.78 -5.88
C PHE A 113 19.02 5.06 -6.62
N GLY A 114 20.16 4.88 -5.95
CA GLY A 114 21.48 5.10 -6.51
C GLY A 114 21.90 6.56 -6.67
N TYR A 115 21.16 7.55 -6.13
CA TYR A 115 21.52 8.98 -6.30
C TYR A 115 22.88 9.33 -5.70
N THR A 116 23.34 8.62 -4.68
CA THR A 116 24.63 8.86 -4.00
C THR A 116 25.85 8.45 -4.84
N VAL A 117 25.67 7.49 -5.75
CA VAL A 117 26.75 6.93 -6.57
C VAL A 117 26.69 7.38 -8.03
N ARG A 118 25.73 8.24 -8.39
CA ARG A 118 25.62 8.77 -9.75
C ARG A 118 26.79 9.69 -10.07
N LYS A 119 27.54 9.36 -11.13
CA LYS A 119 28.56 10.27 -11.69
C LYS A 119 27.88 11.57 -12.13
N LYS A 120 28.41 12.73 -11.68
CA LYS A 120 27.96 14.05 -12.16
C LYS A 120 28.18 14.08 -13.68
N LYS A 121 27.12 14.36 -14.45
CA LYS A 121 27.29 14.63 -15.89
C LYS A 121 28.22 15.83 -16.04
N PRO A 122 29.26 15.76 -16.89
CA PRO A 122 30.11 16.92 -17.12
C PRO A 122 29.26 18.10 -17.60
N ALA A 123 29.53 19.27 -17.01
CA ALA A 123 28.83 20.50 -17.40
C ALA A 123 28.96 20.71 -18.91
N ARG A 124 27.83 20.81 -19.62
CA ARG A 124 27.82 21.14 -21.05
C ARG A 124 28.45 22.53 -21.17
N LYS A 125 29.69 22.63 -21.72
CA LYS A 125 30.30 23.92 -22.08
C LYS A 125 29.34 24.59 -23.06
N LYS A 126 28.75 25.72 -22.67
CA LYS A 126 28.03 26.60 -23.60
C LYS A 126 29.08 27.10 -24.61
N LYS A 127 28.88 26.78 -25.88
CA LYS A 127 29.56 27.46 -27.00
C LYS A 127 28.94 28.83 -27.21
#